data_1c24e25fea8b3fef24ee9115f305618e
#
_entry.id   1c24e25fea8b3fef24ee9115f305618e
#
_cell.length_a   1.000
_cell.length_b   1.000
_cell.length_c   1.000
_cell.angle_alpha   90.00
_cell.angle_beta   90.00
_cell.angle_gamma   90.00
#
_symmetry.space_group_name_H-M   'P 1'
#
loop_
_entity.id
_entity.type
_entity.pdbx_description
1 polymer ?
#
loop_
_entity_poly.entity_id
_entity_poly.type
_entity_poly.pdbx_seq_one_letter_code
_entity_poly.pdbx_strand_id
1 'polypeptide(L)'
;MTSPPASVPHPAAAEFRHWTLDDITGLRDLRADLRRAVAGTPLDDEDGLDRITVVATELATNALRHGRPPARIRLLREPDALLLDVADHDLTGEPLFDQDRPIGHGGLGLRLAQTFATELGWYRTAKTKNIWARFDFVRD
;
A
#
# COMPACT_ATOMS: atom_id res chain seq x y z
N MET A 1 4.43 13.12 -15.67
CA MET A 1 3.48 12.67 -14.65
C MET A 1 2.78 11.41 -15.14
N THR A 2 2.87 10.34 -14.39
CA THR A 2 2.31 9.07 -14.79
C THR A 2 1.48 8.48 -13.65
N SER A 3 0.40 7.80 -13.99
CA SER A 3 -0.32 6.95 -13.05
C SER A 3 -0.02 5.50 -13.37
N PRO A 4 -0.11 4.60 -12.38
CA PRO A 4 0.08 3.18 -12.66
C PRO A 4 -1.08 2.65 -13.51
N PRO A 5 -0.89 1.55 -14.22
CA PRO A 5 -2.00 0.95 -14.95
C PRO A 5 -3.11 0.54 -13.99
N ALA A 6 -4.35 0.73 -14.42
CA ALA A 6 -5.51 0.27 -13.65
C ALA A 6 -5.56 -1.25 -13.72
N SER A 7 -5.42 -1.90 -12.56
CA SER A 7 -5.43 -3.36 -12.47
C SER A 7 -5.80 -3.81 -11.07
N VAL A 8 -6.51 -4.94 -10.98
CA VAL A 8 -6.86 -5.53 -9.69
C VAL A 8 -5.78 -6.52 -9.25
N PRO A 9 -5.66 -6.80 -7.94
CA PRO A 9 -4.78 -7.86 -7.48
C PRO A 9 -5.16 -9.21 -8.05
N HIS A 10 -4.20 -10.13 -8.09
CA HIS A 10 -4.44 -11.47 -8.61
C HIS A 10 -5.58 -12.15 -7.85
N PRO A 11 -6.50 -12.86 -8.57
CA PRO A 11 -7.64 -13.51 -7.90
C PRO A 11 -7.27 -14.53 -6.83
N ALA A 12 -6.07 -15.09 -6.88
CA ALA A 12 -5.60 -16.05 -5.87
C ALA A 12 -5.14 -15.38 -4.59
N ALA A 13 -5.07 -14.05 -4.53
CA ALA A 13 -4.68 -13.33 -3.32
C ALA A 13 -5.76 -13.45 -2.26
N ALA A 14 -5.38 -13.87 -1.06
CA ALA A 14 -6.31 -14.06 0.04
C ALA A 14 -5.99 -13.10 1.18
N GLU A 15 -6.99 -12.34 1.61
CA GLU A 15 -6.85 -11.43 2.74
C GLU A 15 -6.66 -12.22 4.03
N PHE A 16 -5.69 -11.82 4.86
CA PHE A 16 -5.51 -12.43 6.17
C PHE A 16 -5.34 -11.43 7.31
N ARG A 17 -5.20 -10.13 7.00
CA ARG A 17 -5.24 -9.05 7.99
C ARG A 17 -5.85 -7.82 7.37
N HIS A 18 -6.50 -7.00 8.18
CA HIS A 18 -6.96 -5.69 7.72
C HIS A 18 -7.00 -4.70 8.89
N TRP A 19 -6.93 -3.41 8.54
CA TRP A 19 -6.98 -2.31 9.48
C TRP A 19 -7.81 -1.19 8.88
N THR A 20 -8.46 -0.42 9.76
CA THR A 20 -9.18 0.78 9.35
C THR A 20 -8.64 1.95 10.16
N LEU A 21 -8.21 3.00 9.48
CA LEU A 21 -7.66 4.19 10.10
C LEU A 21 -8.53 5.40 9.78
N ASP A 22 -8.89 6.16 10.82
CA ASP A 22 -9.63 7.40 10.64
C ASP A 22 -8.72 8.60 10.47
N ASP A 23 -7.50 8.53 11.02
CA ASP A 23 -6.51 9.59 10.94
C ASP A 23 -5.10 9.04 11.15
N ILE A 24 -4.10 9.92 11.10
CA ILE A 24 -2.70 9.52 11.16
C ILE A 24 -2.26 8.98 12.53
N THR A 25 -3.07 9.15 13.58
CA THR A 25 -2.71 8.63 14.90
C THR A 25 -2.71 7.10 14.92
N GLY A 26 -3.39 6.45 13.98
CA GLY A 26 -3.40 5.00 13.88
C GLY A 26 -2.19 4.39 13.19
N LEU A 27 -1.30 5.20 12.59
CA LEU A 27 -0.18 4.68 11.81
C LEU A 27 0.83 3.89 12.65
N ARG A 28 1.04 4.32 13.90
CA ARG A 28 1.96 3.63 14.79
C ARG A 28 1.51 2.19 15.07
N ASP A 29 0.24 2.01 15.37
CA ASP A 29 -0.31 0.69 15.63
C ASP A 29 -0.34 -0.15 14.36
N LEU A 30 -0.63 0.47 13.23
CA LEU A 30 -0.56 -0.22 11.93
C LEU A 30 0.82 -0.82 11.71
N ARG A 31 1.87 -0.02 11.92
CA ARG A 31 3.24 -0.51 11.70
C ARG A 31 3.60 -1.67 12.62
N ALA A 32 3.21 -1.57 13.90
CA ALA A 32 3.49 -2.63 14.86
C ALA A 32 2.73 -3.91 14.51
N ASP A 33 1.46 -3.79 14.15
CA ASP A 33 0.64 -4.94 13.79
C ASP A 33 1.11 -5.58 12.49
N LEU A 34 1.54 -4.77 11.54
CA LEU A 34 2.04 -5.25 10.25
C LEU A 34 3.31 -6.09 10.44
N ARG A 35 4.22 -5.65 11.30
CA ARG A 35 5.42 -6.43 11.62
C ARG A 35 5.05 -7.80 12.18
N ARG A 36 4.07 -7.85 13.06
CA ARG A 36 3.57 -9.13 13.61
C ARG A 36 2.90 -9.99 12.53
N ALA A 37 2.14 -9.37 11.64
CA ALA A 37 1.44 -10.10 10.58
C ALA A 37 2.40 -10.71 9.55
N VAL A 38 3.53 -10.05 9.30
CA VAL A 38 4.55 -10.52 8.33
C VAL A 38 5.44 -11.59 8.95
N ALA A 39 5.46 -11.72 10.29
CA ALA A 39 6.30 -12.70 10.98
C ALA A 39 6.00 -14.11 10.46
N GLY A 40 7.06 -14.86 10.20
CA GLY A 40 6.94 -16.22 9.69
C GLY A 40 6.74 -16.34 8.18
N THR A 41 6.58 -15.22 7.47
CA THR A 41 6.54 -15.23 6.01
C THR A 41 7.96 -15.04 5.46
N PRO A 42 8.19 -15.31 4.17
CA PRO A 42 9.50 -15.04 3.57
C PRO A 42 9.96 -13.58 3.58
N LEU A 43 9.08 -12.64 3.92
CA LEU A 43 9.45 -11.23 4.07
C LEU A 43 9.83 -10.88 5.51
N ASP A 44 9.88 -11.86 6.40
CA ASP A 44 10.22 -11.65 7.81
C ASP A 44 11.75 -11.59 7.98
N ASP A 45 12.34 -10.54 7.42
CA ASP A 45 13.72 -10.18 7.64
C ASP A 45 13.79 -8.65 7.68
N GLU A 46 14.95 -8.11 8.04
CA GLU A 46 15.09 -6.66 8.22
C GLU A 46 14.71 -5.88 6.95
N ASP A 47 15.23 -6.31 5.80
CA ASP A 47 14.95 -5.64 4.53
C ASP A 47 13.47 -5.74 4.15
N GLY A 48 12.89 -6.92 4.22
CA GLY A 48 11.48 -7.13 3.89
C GLY A 48 10.54 -6.34 4.78
N LEU A 49 10.80 -6.35 6.10
CA LEU A 49 10.00 -5.59 7.06
C LEU A 49 10.11 -4.09 6.81
N ASP A 50 11.30 -3.58 6.56
CA ASP A 50 11.48 -2.15 6.29
C ASP A 50 10.75 -1.73 5.03
N ARG A 51 10.87 -2.50 3.97
CA ARG A 51 10.23 -2.18 2.69
C ARG A 51 8.71 -2.16 2.81
N ILE A 52 8.12 -3.22 3.35
CA ILE A 52 6.66 -3.30 3.45
C ILE A 52 6.11 -2.27 4.42
N THR A 53 6.83 -1.98 5.51
CA THR A 53 6.39 -0.99 6.49
C THR A 53 6.44 0.42 5.92
N VAL A 54 7.50 0.76 5.18
CA VAL A 54 7.60 2.07 4.54
C VAL A 54 6.48 2.26 3.54
N VAL A 55 6.24 1.28 2.68
CA VAL A 55 5.19 1.38 1.68
C VAL A 55 3.80 1.48 2.32
N ALA A 56 3.53 0.65 3.32
CA ALA A 56 2.24 0.70 4.03
C ALA A 56 2.00 2.07 4.65
N THR A 57 3.02 2.62 5.31
CA THR A 57 2.92 3.94 5.96
C THR A 57 2.64 5.03 4.92
N GLU A 58 3.34 5.00 3.81
CA GLU A 58 3.19 6.03 2.79
C GLU A 58 1.86 5.94 2.06
N LEU A 59 1.40 4.74 1.73
CA LEU A 59 0.10 4.57 1.09
C LEU A 59 -1.04 4.96 2.04
N ALA A 60 -0.94 4.57 3.32
CA ALA A 60 -1.96 4.93 4.31
C ALA A 60 -1.97 6.44 4.56
N THR A 61 -0.79 7.07 4.69
CA THR A 61 -0.69 8.51 4.86
C THR A 61 -1.30 9.24 3.66
N ASN A 62 -0.99 8.77 2.46
CA ASN A 62 -1.53 9.34 1.23
C ASN A 62 -3.06 9.26 1.21
N ALA A 63 -3.62 8.12 1.57
CA ALA A 63 -5.07 7.94 1.64
C ALA A 63 -5.72 8.87 2.66
N LEU A 64 -5.08 9.08 3.81
CA LEU A 64 -5.61 9.93 4.87
C LEU A 64 -5.48 11.41 4.56
N ARG A 65 -4.41 11.84 3.89
CA ARG A 65 -4.15 13.26 3.62
C ARG A 65 -4.73 13.74 2.30
N HIS A 66 -4.64 12.92 1.28
CA HIS A 66 -5.01 13.29 -0.08
C HIS A 66 -6.27 12.59 -0.58
N GLY A 67 -6.66 11.50 0.08
CA GLY A 67 -7.91 10.83 -0.17
C GLY A 67 -8.98 11.27 0.81
N ARG A 68 -9.97 10.40 1.02
CA ARG A 68 -11.05 10.61 1.99
C ARG A 68 -11.06 9.48 3.00
N PRO A 69 -10.86 9.80 4.31
CA PRO A 69 -10.94 8.80 5.36
C PRO A 69 -12.34 8.18 5.46
N PRO A 70 -12.46 7.00 6.06
CA PRO A 70 -11.37 6.23 6.61
C PRO A 70 -10.54 5.55 5.54
N ALA A 71 -9.27 5.25 5.86
CA ALA A 71 -8.41 4.44 5.03
C ALA A 71 -8.51 2.99 5.49
N ARG A 72 -8.72 2.08 4.55
CA ARG A 72 -8.75 0.66 4.84
C ARG A 72 -7.52 -0.01 4.23
N ILE A 73 -6.75 -0.67 5.08
CA ILE A 73 -5.54 -1.36 4.67
C ILE A 73 -5.79 -2.86 4.78
N ARG A 74 -5.51 -3.60 3.72
CA ARG A 74 -5.61 -5.06 3.72
C ARG A 74 -4.24 -5.64 3.39
N LEU A 75 -3.89 -6.72 4.08
CA LEU A 75 -2.73 -7.51 3.76
C LEU A 75 -3.22 -8.83 3.18
N LEU A 76 -2.82 -9.12 1.95
CA LEU A 76 -3.23 -10.32 1.23
C LEU A 76 -2.01 -11.17 0.94
N ARG A 77 -2.23 -12.46 0.78
CA ARG A 77 -1.14 -13.39 0.47
C ARG A 77 -1.44 -14.16 -0.81
N GLU A 78 -0.44 -14.23 -1.66
CA GLU A 78 -0.36 -15.15 -2.77
C GLU A 78 0.69 -16.21 -2.47
N PRO A 79 0.78 -17.30 -3.27
CA PRO A 79 1.78 -18.34 -3.00
C PRO A 79 3.22 -17.82 -2.97
N ASP A 80 3.52 -16.74 -3.71
CA ASP A 80 4.88 -16.25 -3.88
C ASP A 80 5.04 -14.76 -3.57
N ALA A 81 4.04 -14.15 -2.91
CA ALA A 81 4.09 -12.72 -2.61
C ALA A 81 3.15 -12.32 -1.48
N LEU A 82 3.42 -11.17 -0.88
CA LEU A 82 2.44 -10.44 -0.08
C LEU A 82 1.99 -9.20 -0.85
N LEU A 83 0.74 -8.81 -0.63
CA LEU A 83 0.17 -7.60 -1.22
C LEU A 83 -0.42 -6.73 -0.13
N LEU A 84 -0.21 -5.43 -0.28
CA LEU A 84 -0.94 -4.41 0.49
C LEU A 84 -1.97 -3.78 -0.44
N ASP A 85 -3.18 -3.63 0.04
CA ASP A 85 -4.26 -2.94 -0.67
C ASP A 85 -4.77 -1.84 0.24
N VAL A 86 -4.64 -0.58 -0.19
CA VAL A 86 -5.03 0.58 0.61
C VAL A 86 -6.15 1.32 -0.11
N ALA A 87 -7.29 1.41 0.54
CA ALA A 87 -8.50 2.02 -0.01
C ALA A 87 -8.86 3.30 0.72
N ASP A 88 -9.33 4.29 -0.02
CA ASP A 88 -10.00 5.46 0.53
C ASP A 88 -11.29 5.72 -0.23
N HIS A 89 -12.05 6.73 0.20
CA HIS A 89 -13.38 7.03 -0.34
C HIS A 89 -13.40 8.19 -1.33
N ASP A 90 -12.24 8.66 -1.77
CA ASP A 90 -12.16 9.70 -2.79
C ASP A 90 -12.21 9.04 -4.17
N LEU A 91 -13.35 9.15 -4.82
CA LEU A 91 -13.57 8.55 -6.14
C LEU A 91 -13.13 9.46 -7.29
N THR A 92 -12.59 10.65 -6.98
CA THR A 92 -12.16 11.59 -8.01
C THR A 92 -10.71 11.33 -8.40
N GLY A 93 -10.41 11.45 -9.68
CA GLY A 93 -9.04 11.37 -10.18
C GLY A 93 -8.41 9.98 -10.09
N GLU A 94 -7.20 9.90 -10.55
CA GLU A 94 -6.35 8.72 -10.50
C GLU A 94 -5.18 8.96 -9.56
N PRO A 95 -4.59 7.91 -8.97
CA PRO A 95 -3.33 8.08 -8.25
C PRO A 95 -2.26 8.56 -9.20
N LEU A 96 -1.50 9.58 -8.80
CA LEU A 96 -0.44 10.13 -9.63
C LEU A 96 0.91 9.84 -8.99
N PHE A 97 1.78 9.18 -9.75
CA PHE A 97 3.15 8.91 -9.35
C PHE A 97 4.04 9.93 -10.04
N ASP A 98 4.01 11.16 -9.53
CA ASP A 98 4.73 12.27 -10.12
C ASP A 98 6.11 12.38 -9.49
N GLN A 99 7.11 11.87 -10.20
CA GLN A 99 8.48 11.88 -9.73
C GLN A 99 9.13 13.26 -9.76
N ASP A 100 8.55 14.18 -10.51
CA ASP A 100 9.06 15.54 -10.60
C ASP A 100 8.48 16.45 -9.52
N ARG A 101 7.55 15.93 -8.72
CA ARG A 101 6.93 16.72 -7.66
C ARG A 101 7.93 16.96 -6.54
N PRO A 102 8.09 18.21 -6.07
CA PRO A 102 9.02 18.49 -4.99
C PRO A 102 8.69 17.72 -3.72
N ILE A 103 9.72 17.43 -2.94
CA ILE A 103 9.57 16.78 -1.63
C ILE A 103 8.68 17.66 -0.75
N GLY A 104 7.71 17.04 -0.09
CA GLY A 104 6.77 17.74 0.78
C GLY A 104 5.47 18.15 0.12
N HIS A 105 5.32 17.95 -1.18
CA HIS A 105 4.11 18.34 -1.92
C HIS A 105 3.14 17.17 -2.17
N GLY A 106 3.23 16.11 -1.40
CA GLY A 106 2.43 14.93 -1.63
C GLY A 106 2.96 14.13 -2.81
N GLY A 107 2.63 12.89 -2.94
CA GLY A 107 3.15 12.04 -3.99
C GLY A 107 4.51 11.43 -3.69
N LEU A 108 5.24 11.93 -2.68
CA LEU A 108 6.51 11.34 -2.28
C LEU A 108 6.32 9.90 -1.83
N GLY A 109 5.25 9.60 -1.10
CA GLY A 109 4.93 8.27 -0.66
C GLY A 109 4.71 7.31 -1.82
N LEU A 110 4.07 7.78 -2.89
CA LEU A 110 3.89 6.95 -4.09
C LEU A 110 5.22 6.67 -4.78
N ARG A 111 6.16 7.61 -4.74
CA ARG A 111 7.51 7.37 -5.26
C ARG A 111 8.24 6.29 -4.47
N LEU A 112 8.15 6.34 -3.14
CA LEU A 112 8.76 5.31 -2.30
C LEU A 112 8.11 3.96 -2.55
N ALA A 113 6.80 3.94 -2.73
CA ALA A 113 6.10 2.70 -3.06
C ALA A 113 6.59 2.12 -4.38
N GLN A 114 6.81 2.95 -5.41
CA GLN A 114 7.38 2.50 -6.68
C GLN A 114 8.79 1.93 -6.50
N THR A 115 9.56 2.52 -5.59
CA THR A 115 10.94 2.09 -5.35
C THR A 115 11.00 0.74 -4.62
N PHE A 116 10.15 0.54 -3.63
CA PHE A 116 10.28 -0.58 -2.71
C PHE A 116 9.32 -1.74 -2.98
N ALA A 117 8.24 -1.52 -3.69
CA ALA A 117 7.35 -2.61 -4.09
C ALA A 117 7.84 -3.26 -5.38
N THR A 118 7.55 -4.54 -5.55
CA THR A 118 7.86 -5.24 -6.80
C THR A 118 6.96 -4.74 -7.92
N GLU A 119 5.70 -4.45 -7.59
CA GLU A 119 4.71 -4.00 -8.56
C GLU A 119 3.68 -3.14 -7.85
N LEU A 120 3.14 -2.14 -8.55
CA LEU A 120 2.06 -1.30 -8.07
C LEU A 120 0.92 -1.31 -9.07
N GLY A 121 -0.28 -1.19 -8.56
CA GLY A 121 -1.46 -1.00 -9.39
C GLY A 121 -2.52 -0.22 -8.62
N TRP A 122 -3.62 0.07 -9.28
CA TRP A 122 -4.75 0.72 -8.64
C TRP A 122 -6.04 0.29 -9.35
N TYR A 123 -7.15 0.43 -8.63
CA TYR A 123 -8.46 0.16 -9.18
C TYR A 123 -9.51 0.91 -8.38
N ARG A 124 -10.72 1.00 -8.93
CA ARG A 124 -11.87 1.57 -8.25
C ARG A 124 -12.92 0.51 -8.06
N THR A 125 -13.64 0.65 -6.94
CA THR A 125 -14.92 -0.04 -6.74
C THR A 125 -16.02 1.01 -6.81
N ALA A 126 -17.26 0.62 -6.57
CA ALA A 126 -18.36 1.58 -6.51
C ALA A 126 -18.18 2.61 -5.38
N LYS A 127 -17.39 2.30 -4.34
CA LYS A 127 -17.28 3.12 -3.13
C LYS A 127 -15.88 3.57 -2.80
N THR A 128 -14.85 2.98 -3.41
CA THR A 128 -13.47 3.22 -3.01
C THR A 128 -12.54 3.38 -4.20
N LYS A 129 -11.41 4.03 -3.94
CA LYS A 129 -10.26 4.06 -4.80
C LYS A 129 -9.16 3.29 -4.06
N ASN A 130 -8.57 2.30 -4.72
CA ASN A 130 -7.61 1.39 -4.11
C ASN A 130 -6.27 1.46 -4.82
N ILE A 131 -5.20 1.53 -4.03
CA ILE A 131 -3.83 1.38 -4.53
C ILE A 131 -3.27 0.12 -3.89
N TRP A 132 -2.69 -0.77 -4.68
CA TRP A 132 -2.09 -1.98 -4.15
C TRP A 132 -0.62 -2.07 -4.50
N ALA A 133 0.13 -2.75 -3.64
CA ALA A 133 1.57 -2.95 -3.78
C ALA A 133 1.89 -4.42 -3.57
N ARG A 134 2.71 -4.98 -4.45
CA ARG A 134 3.12 -6.38 -4.39
C ARG A 134 4.57 -6.46 -3.92
N PHE A 135 4.85 -7.45 -3.07
CA PHE A 135 6.19 -7.74 -2.56
C PHE A 135 6.48 -9.22 -2.80
N ASP A 136 7.30 -9.51 -3.79
CA ASP A 136 7.64 -10.88 -4.12
C ASP A 136 8.51 -11.51 -3.03
N PHE A 137 8.28 -12.80 -2.76
CA PHE A 137 9.08 -13.56 -1.79
C PHE A 137 10.46 -13.87 -2.34
N VAL A 138 10.53 -14.22 -3.61
CA VAL A 138 11.78 -14.61 -4.25
C VAL A 138 12.42 -13.42 -4.90
N ARG A 139 13.71 -13.24 -4.62
CA ARG A 139 14.49 -12.13 -5.15
C ARG A 139 15.78 -12.71 -5.72
N ASP A 140 15.94 -12.58 -6.99
CA ASP A 140 17.16 -13.02 -7.67
C ASP A 140 18.10 -11.85 -7.90
#